data_6b979cf301e93bc8531c46d059bfd17b
#
_entry.id   6b979cf301e93bc8531c46d059bfd17b
#
_cell.length_a   1.000
_cell.length_b   1.000
_cell.length_c   1.000
_cell.angle_alpha   90.00
_cell.angle_beta   90.00
_cell.angle_gamma   90.00
#
_symmetry.space_group_name_H-M   'P 1'
#
loop_
_entity.id
_entity.type
_entity.pdbx_description
1 polymer ?
#
loop_
_entity_poly.entity_id
_entity_poly.type
_entity_poly.pdbx_seq_one_letter_code
_entity_poly.pdbx_strand_id
1 'polypeptide(L)'
;LLELVELTRGLVPEMQFIVITGNPDSPLAAEATICLPTGAPKEVCPLGLTPTTSTTVMTVIGDLLVVGTMKRINFGYPDYAKRHHGGYLGSKSREQCKTVNK
;
A
#
# COMPACT_ATOMS: atom_id res chain seq x y z
N LEU A 1 -6.51 4.32 15.77
CA LEU A 1 -5.52 3.47 15.09
C LEU A 1 -4.64 2.71 16.07
N LEU A 2 -4.15 3.31 17.16
CA LEU A 2 -3.34 2.62 18.17
C LEU A 2 -4.09 1.44 18.78
N GLU A 3 -5.34 1.63 19.19
CA GLU A 3 -6.21 0.57 19.69
C GLU A 3 -6.33 -0.60 18.69
N LEU A 4 -6.44 -0.30 17.38
CA LEU A 4 -6.46 -1.34 16.34
C LEU A 4 -5.15 -2.14 16.30
N VAL A 5 -4.01 -1.47 16.45
CA VAL A 5 -2.69 -2.13 16.51
C VAL A 5 -2.60 -3.04 17.73
N GLU A 6 -3.01 -2.57 18.90
CA GLU A 6 -3.04 -3.35 20.15
C GLU A 6 -3.93 -4.59 20.03
N LEU A 7 -5.17 -4.42 19.55
CA LEU A 7 -6.10 -5.52 19.33
C LEU A 7 -5.54 -6.54 18.33
N THR A 8 -4.93 -6.05 17.24
CA THR A 8 -4.36 -6.94 16.23
C THR A 8 -3.19 -7.76 16.78
N ARG A 9 -2.31 -7.14 17.58
CA ARG A 9 -1.22 -7.86 18.25
C ARG A 9 -1.73 -8.87 19.28
N GLY A 10 -2.83 -8.56 19.96
CA GLY A 10 -3.47 -9.51 20.86
C GLY A 10 -3.98 -10.77 20.14
N LEU A 11 -4.44 -10.63 18.91
CA LEU A 11 -4.93 -11.75 18.08
C LEU A 11 -3.82 -12.45 17.30
N VAL A 12 -2.86 -11.68 16.79
CA VAL A 12 -1.75 -12.16 15.96
C VAL A 12 -0.45 -11.50 16.43
N PRO A 13 0.22 -12.06 17.46
CA PRO A 13 1.41 -11.44 18.08
C PRO A 13 2.54 -11.14 17.10
N GLU A 14 2.71 -11.96 16.06
CA GLU A 14 3.75 -11.81 15.04
C GLU A 14 3.40 -10.83 13.91
N MET A 15 2.24 -10.14 14.01
CA MET A 15 1.82 -9.20 12.98
C MET A 15 2.83 -8.05 12.82
N GLN A 16 3.27 -7.85 11.59
CA GLN A 16 4.15 -6.74 11.23
C GLN A 16 3.33 -5.58 10.68
N PHE A 17 3.72 -4.36 11.04
CA PHE A 17 3.04 -3.14 10.62
C PHE A 17 3.98 -2.25 9.80
N ILE A 18 3.49 -1.83 8.64
CA ILE A 18 4.10 -0.75 7.86
C ILE A 18 3.26 0.49 8.10
N VAL A 19 3.88 1.54 8.63
CA VAL A 19 3.22 2.82 8.88
C VAL A 19 3.75 3.87 7.92
N ILE A 20 2.84 4.50 7.16
CA ILE A 20 3.14 5.66 6.31
C ILE A 20 2.63 6.89 7.05
N THR A 21 3.52 7.82 7.39
CA THR A 21 3.17 8.97 8.23
C THR A 21 4.00 10.21 7.91
N GLY A 22 3.41 11.38 8.15
CA GLY A 22 4.13 12.66 8.11
C GLY A 22 4.96 12.93 9.36
N ASN A 23 4.67 12.22 10.47
CA ASN A 23 5.38 12.39 11.74
C ASN A 23 6.00 11.04 12.18
N PRO A 24 7.29 10.82 11.92
CA PRO A 24 7.99 9.58 12.30
C PRO A 24 8.16 9.42 13.82
N ASP A 25 7.99 10.51 14.59
CA ASP A 25 8.10 10.48 16.07
C ASP A 25 6.72 10.29 16.75
N SER A 26 5.68 9.98 15.96
CA SER A 26 4.34 9.77 16.50
C SER A 26 4.22 8.42 17.23
N PRO A 27 3.30 8.31 18.23
CA PRO A 27 3.02 7.03 18.89
C PRO A 27 2.69 5.89 17.90
N LEU A 28 2.01 6.20 16.79
CA LEU A 28 1.71 5.20 15.75
C LEU A 28 2.97 4.73 15.02
N ALA A 29 3.91 5.65 14.75
CA ALA A 29 5.18 5.30 14.14
C ALA A 29 6.04 4.42 15.05
N ALA A 30 5.97 4.61 16.37
CA ALA A 30 6.67 3.77 17.35
C ALA A 30 6.18 2.31 17.34
N GLU A 31 4.93 2.08 16.94
CA GLU A 31 4.36 0.73 16.79
C GLU A 31 4.76 0.03 15.49
N ALA A 32 5.39 0.73 14.55
CA ALA A 32 5.71 0.21 13.24
C ALA A 32 6.90 -0.77 13.26
N THR A 33 6.79 -1.87 12.54
CA THR A 33 7.94 -2.69 12.14
C THR A 33 8.78 -1.93 11.10
N ILE A 34 8.10 -1.21 10.20
CA ILE A 34 8.72 -0.34 9.19
C ILE A 34 7.94 0.98 9.16
N CYS A 35 8.62 2.09 9.41
CA CYS A 35 8.06 3.43 9.26
C CYS A 35 8.54 4.05 7.94
N LEU A 36 7.61 4.53 7.14
CA LEU A 36 7.86 5.22 5.86
C LEU A 36 7.40 6.68 6.00
N PRO A 37 8.32 7.62 6.23
CA PRO A 37 7.96 9.01 6.38
C PRO A 37 7.60 9.64 5.03
N THR A 38 6.53 10.45 5.00
CA THR A 38 6.12 11.21 3.80
C THR A 38 6.89 12.53 3.63
N GLY A 39 7.74 12.89 4.59
CA GLY A 39 8.44 14.19 4.61
C GLY A 39 7.57 15.36 5.03
N ALA A 40 6.35 15.10 5.54
CA ALA A 40 5.40 16.12 5.98
C ALA A 40 5.21 17.28 4.97
N PRO A 41 4.79 16.98 3.73
CA PRO A 41 4.65 17.99 2.68
C PRO A 41 3.59 19.03 3.05
N LYS A 42 3.82 20.28 2.64
CA LYS A 42 2.83 21.35 2.84
C LYS A 42 1.59 21.07 2.01
N GLU A 43 0.41 21.17 2.66
CA GLU A 43 -0.87 21.04 1.98
C GLU A 43 -1.11 22.20 0.99
N VAL A 44 -1.72 21.90 -0.16
CA VAL A 44 -2.12 22.94 -1.14
C VAL A 44 -3.46 23.57 -0.83
N CYS A 45 -4.18 23.03 0.13
CA CYS A 45 -5.40 23.62 0.67
C CYS A 45 -5.13 25.05 1.17
N PRO A 46 -5.96 26.06 0.84
CA PRO A 46 -5.76 27.44 1.27
C PRO A 46 -5.64 27.64 2.79
N LEU A 47 -6.27 26.75 3.55
CA LEU A 47 -6.21 26.75 5.01
C LEU A 47 -5.04 25.94 5.57
N GLY A 48 -4.38 25.14 4.74
CA GLY A 48 -3.34 24.21 5.16
C GLY A 48 -3.82 23.07 6.07
N LEU A 49 -5.13 22.80 6.12
CA LEU A 49 -5.77 21.83 7.03
C LEU A 49 -6.31 20.60 6.30
N THR A 50 -6.89 20.79 5.10
CA THR A 50 -7.46 19.68 4.34
C THR A 50 -6.36 18.82 3.75
N PRO A 51 -6.35 17.50 4.03
CA PRO A 51 -5.39 16.57 3.41
C PRO A 51 -5.49 16.61 1.88
N THR A 52 -4.41 16.96 1.23
CA THR A 52 -4.29 17.09 -0.23
C THR A 52 -2.95 16.53 -0.70
N THR A 53 -1.86 17.29 -0.56
CA THR A 53 -0.51 16.85 -0.91
C THR A 53 -0.09 15.63 -0.09
N SER A 54 -0.40 15.60 1.19
CA SER A 54 -0.08 14.47 2.08
C SER A 54 -0.71 13.17 1.60
N THR A 55 -2.01 13.18 1.25
CA THR A 55 -2.70 12.00 0.74
C THR A 55 -2.16 11.53 -0.62
N THR A 56 -1.79 12.46 -1.49
CA THR A 56 -1.14 12.15 -2.78
C THR A 56 0.20 11.44 -2.56
N VAL A 57 1.05 11.96 -1.68
CA VAL A 57 2.34 11.35 -1.35
C VAL A 57 2.15 9.96 -0.74
N MET A 58 1.19 9.79 0.18
CA MET A 58 0.86 8.48 0.75
C MET A 58 0.43 7.47 -0.32
N THR A 59 -0.38 7.92 -1.28
CA THR A 59 -0.81 7.07 -2.41
C THR A 59 0.39 6.63 -3.26
N VAL A 60 1.28 7.54 -3.61
CA VAL A 60 2.50 7.21 -4.38
C VAL A 60 3.37 6.21 -3.65
N ILE A 61 3.59 6.39 -2.34
CA ILE A 61 4.34 5.43 -1.52
C ILE A 61 3.65 4.06 -1.52
N GLY A 62 2.32 4.03 -1.39
CA GLY A 62 1.53 2.81 -1.46
C GLY A 62 1.69 2.09 -2.81
N ASP A 63 1.61 2.82 -3.92
CA ASP A 63 1.80 2.27 -5.26
C ASP A 63 3.21 1.69 -5.46
N LEU A 64 4.23 2.36 -4.94
CA LEU A 64 5.61 1.85 -4.96
C LEU A 64 5.74 0.54 -4.18
N LEU A 65 5.10 0.41 -3.02
CA LEU A 65 5.06 -0.83 -2.25
C LEU A 65 4.36 -1.95 -3.02
N VAL A 66 3.22 -1.65 -3.65
CA VAL A 66 2.49 -2.63 -4.48
C VAL A 66 3.36 -3.12 -5.63
N VAL A 67 3.92 -2.21 -6.42
CA VAL A 67 4.76 -2.56 -7.58
C VAL A 67 6.05 -3.29 -7.15
N GLY A 68 6.67 -2.83 -6.07
CA GLY A 68 7.85 -3.48 -5.49
C GLY A 68 7.55 -4.91 -5.04
N THR A 69 6.43 -5.10 -4.36
CA THR A 69 5.97 -6.43 -3.91
C THR A 69 5.67 -7.34 -5.11
N MET A 70 4.94 -6.85 -6.11
CA MET A 70 4.65 -7.61 -7.33
C MET A 70 5.94 -8.12 -8.00
N LYS A 71 6.95 -7.25 -8.12
CA LYS A 71 8.27 -7.64 -8.67
C LYS A 71 8.96 -8.68 -7.77
N ARG A 72 8.94 -8.48 -6.48
CA ARG A 72 9.62 -9.35 -5.50
C ARG A 72 9.07 -10.77 -5.48
N ILE A 73 7.74 -10.93 -5.65
CA ILE A 73 7.07 -12.24 -5.65
C ILE A 73 6.84 -12.79 -7.07
N ASN A 74 7.39 -12.16 -8.11
CA ASN A 74 7.17 -12.50 -9.52
C ASN A 74 5.68 -12.61 -9.89
N PHE A 75 4.87 -11.67 -9.39
CA PHE A 75 3.43 -11.61 -9.66
C PHE A 75 3.16 -11.31 -11.13
N GLY A 76 2.60 -12.26 -11.84
CA GLY A 76 2.37 -12.18 -13.27
C GLY A 76 0.89 -12.17 -13.68
N TYR A 77 0.67 -12.18 -15.00
CA TYR A 77 -0.69 -12.23 -15.57
C TYR A 77 -1.54 -13.40 -15.07
N PRO A 78 -1.00 -14.62 -14.86
CA PRO A 78 -1.78 -15.72 -14.30
C PRO A 78 -2.30 -15.44 -12.89
N ASP A 79 -1.49 -14.79 -12.06
CA ASP A 79 -1.88 -14.43 -10.69
C ASP A 79 -2.93 -13.34 -10.68
N TYR A 80 -2.80 -12.38 -11.60
CA TYR A 80 -3.77 -11.31 -11.79
C TYR A 80 -5.12 -11.86 -12.27
N ALA A 81 -5.11 -12.76 -13.26
CA ALA A 81 -6.31 -13.40 -13.81
C ALA A 81 -7.09 -14.20 -12.77
N LYS A 82 -6.41 -14.85 -11.81
CA LYS A 82 -7.04 -15.58 -10.70
C LYS A 82 -7.84 -14.66 -9.77
N ARG A 83 -7.45 -13.38 -9.65
CA ARG A 83 -8.06 -12.40 -8.74
C ARG A 83 -9.09 -11.50 -9.42
N HIS A 84 -9.07 -11.43 -10.75
CA HIS A 84 -9.96 -10.59 -11.56
C HIS A 84 -10.76 -11.47 -12.53
N HIS A 85 -11.91 -11.97 -12.07
CA HIS A 85 -12.73 -12.93 -12.84
C HIS A 85 -13.52 -12.30 -13.99
N GLY A 86 -13.76 -10.98 -13.97
CA GLY A 86 -14.57 -10.26 -14.95
C GLY A 86 -14.00 -8.91 -15.34
N GLY A 87 -14.76 -8.21 -16.22
CA GLY A 87 -14.41 -6.87 -16.68
C GLY A 87 -13.18 -6.81 -17.58
N TYR A 88 -12.77 -5.58 -17.91
CA TYR A 88 -11.63 -5.31 -18.80
C TYR A 88 -10.31 -5.93 -18.31
N LEU A 89 -10.00 -5.75 -17.02
CA LEU A 89 -8.72 -6.23 -16.45
C LEU A 89 -8.64 -7.76 -16.46
N GLY A 90 -9.72 -8.45 -16.13
CA GLY A 90 -9.77 -9.90 -16.15
C GLY A 90 -9.65 -10.46 -17.57
N SER A 91 -10.28 -9.84 -18.56
CA SER A 91 -10.16 -10.23 -19.96
C SER A 91 -8.76 -10.02 -20.49
N LYS A 92 -8.18 -8.85 -20.26
CA LYS A 92 -6.83 -8.49 -20.68
C LYS A 92 -5.76 -9.38 -20.06
N SER A 93 -5.85 -9.69 -18.76
CA SER A 93 -4.88 -10.57 -18.11
C SER A 93 -4.90 -12.00 -18.66
N ARG A 94 -6.09 -12.54 -18.95
CA ARG A 94 -6.22 -13.88 -19.60
C ARG A 94 -5.68 -13.91 -21.03
N GLU A 95 -5.85 -12.84 -21.80
CA GLU A 95 -5.30 -12.72 -23.14
C GLU A 95 -3.77 -12.75 -23.11
N GLN A 96 -3.16 -12.00 -22.21
CA GLN A 96 -1.71 -11.97 -22.05
C GLN A 96 -1.14 -13.32 -21.56
N CYS A 97 -1.88 -14.09 -20.76
CA CYS A 97 -1.47 -15.46 -20.40
C CYS A 97 -1.32 -16.38 -21.62
N LYS A 98 -2.14 -16.20 -22.67
CA LYS A 98 -2.08 -17.01 -23.89
C LYS A 98 -0.89 -16.66 -24.79
N THR A 99 -0.42 -15.41 -24.73
CA THR A 99 0.70 -14.92 -25.55
C THR A 99 2.06 -15.29 -24.98
N VAL A 100 2.19 -15.41 -23.67
CA VAL A 100 3.46 -15.76 -22.98
C VAL A 100 3.77 -17.27 -23.10
N ASN A 101 2.77 -18.11 -23.40
CA ASN A 101 2.93 -19.57 -23.54
C ASN A 101 3.11 -20.01 -25.01
N LYS A 102 3.37 -19.09 -25.94
CA LYS A 102 3.78 -19.34 -27.32
C LYS A 102 5.26 -18.96 -27.51
#